data_7fbb799780318f0bc5b2114d0cdb1d42
#
_entry.id   7fbb799780318f0bc5b2114d0cdb1d42
#
_cell.length_a   1.000
_cell.length_b   1.000
_cell.length_c   1.000
_cell.angle_alpha   90.00
_cell.angle_beta   90.00
_cell.angle_gamma   90.00
#
_symmetry.space_group_name_H-M   'P 1'
#
loop_
_entity.id
_entity.type
_entity.pdbx_description
1 polymer ?
#
loop_
_entity_poly.entity_id
_entity_poly.type
_entity_poly.pdbx_seq_one_letter_code
_entity_poly.pdbx_strand_id
1 'polypeptide(L)'
;MSLPENLRNDLSLPAVAAPLFIISNPDLVIAQCKAGVVGSFPALNARPAEELEKWLQRISSELAAHNAANPAPPAAPFAVNQIVHNSNDRLQHDLDLCVKYEVPIVITSLGAKEFV
;
A
#
# COMPACT_ATOMS: atom_id res chain seq x y z
N MET A 1 12.51 6.95 -19.46
CA MET A 1 12.43 5.96 -18.34
C MET A 1 11.06 5.29 -18.37
N SER A 2 11.01 3.98 -18.39
CA SER A 2 9.74 3.27 -18.37
C SER A 2 9.35 2.93 -16.94
N LEU A 3 8.04 2.85 -16.69
CA LEU A 3 7.52 2.40 -15.39
C LEU A 3 7.82 0.92 -15.16
N PRO A 4 7.99 0.47 -13.91
CA PRO A 4 8.00 -0.94 -13.58
C PRO A 4 6.76 -1.65 -14.12
N GLU A 5 6.89 -2.93 -14.43
CA GLU A 5 5.80 -3.68 -15.06
C GLU A 5 4.50 -3.65 -14.25
N ASN A 6 4.59 -3.79 -12.93
CA ASN A 6 3.42 -3.74 -12.04
C ASN A 6 2.71 -2.38 -12.04
N LEU A 7 3.36 -1.32 -12.51
CA LEU A 7 2.77 0.01 -12.61
C LEU A 7 2.42 0.40 -14.05
N ARG A 8 2.83 -0.41 -15.03
CA ARG A 8 2.66 -0.07 -16.45
C ARG A 8 1.28 -0.38 -16.97
N ASN A 9 0.73 -1.51 -16.57
CA ASN A 9 -0.48 -2.06 -17.18
C ASN A 9 -1.74 -1.88 -16.35
N ASP A 10 -1.62 -1.66 -15.05
CA ASP A 10 -2.76 -1.67 -14.13
C ASP A 10 -3.24 -0.28 -13.72
N LEU A 11 -2.60 0.77 -14.24
CA LEU A 11 -2.96 2.14 -13.88
C LEU A 11 -3.76 2.81 -14.99
N SER A 12 -4.83 3.51 -14.60
CA SER A 12 -5.56 4.43 -15.50
C SER A 12 -4.73 5.68 -15.77
N LEU A 13 -3.99 6.14 -14.76
CA LEU A 13 -3.07 7.26 -14.83
C LEU A 13 -1.77 6.87 -14.12
N PRO A 14 -0.60 7.32 -14.59
CA PRO A 14 0.67 7.06 -13.90
C PRO A 14 0.79 7.95 -12.65
N ALA A 15 -0.08 7.73 -11.67
CA ALA A 15 -0.18 8.54 -10.46
C ALA A 15 -0.24 7.66 -9.22
N VAL A 16 0.35 8.17 -8.15
CA VAL A 16 0.29 7.59 -6.81
C VAL A 16 -0.44 8.57 -5.90
N ALA A 17 -1.51 8.13 -5.27
CA ALA A 17 -2.19 8.93 -4.25
C ALA A 17 -1.29 8.99 -3.00
N ALA A 18 -0.95 10.18 -2.56
CA ALA A 18 -0.02 10.37 -1.44
C ALA A 18 -0.54 9.73 -0.15
N PRO A 19 0.33 9.07 0.64
CA PRO A 19 -0.05 8.55 1.95
C PRO A 19 -0.22 9.70 2.93
N LEU A 20 -1.46 9.94 3.38
CA LEU A 20 -1.79 11.08 4.25
C LEU A 20 -1.98 10.60 5.69
N PHE A 21 -1.27 11.24 6.62
CA PHE A 21 -1.37 10.92 8.05
C PHE A 21 -2.83 11.07 8.54
N ILE A 22 -3.31 10.07 9.25
CA ILE A 22 -4.68 9.97 9.79
C ILE A 22 -5.74 9.76 8.69
N ILE A 23 -5.67 10.51 7.58
CA ILE A 23 -6.71 10.54 6.54
C ILE A 23 -6.70 9.26 5.70
N SER A 24 -5.51 8.77 5.32
CA SER A 24 -5.42 7.58 4.48
C SER A 24 -5.74 6.32 5.29
N ASN A 25 -6.90 5.74 5.04
CA ASN A 25 -7.41 4.54 5.67
C ASN A 25 -7.76 3.49 4.60
N PRO A 26 -8.14 2.26 4.98
CA PRO A 26 -8.47 1.22 4.00
C PRO A 26 -9.56 1.62 3.01
N ASP A 27 -10.61 2.31 3.45
CA ASP A 27 -11.69 2.74 2.55
C ASP A 27 -11.16 3.62 1.43
N LEU A 28 -10.33 4.61 1.77
CA LEU A 28 -9.75 5.51 0.80
C LEU A 28 -8.78 4.79 -0.15
N VAL A 29 -7.91 3.95 0.39
CA VAL A 29 -6.93 3.20 -0.40
C VAL A 29 -7.63 2.29 -1.41
N ILE A 30 -8.65 1.56 -0.96
CA ILE A 30 -9.41 0.66 -1.82
C ILE A 30 -10.11 1.46 -2.95
N ALA A 31 -10.71 2.60 -2.61
CA ALA A 31 -11.36 3.45 -3.60
C ALA A 31 -10.36 3.97 -4.64
N GLN A 32 -9.17 4.40 -4.20
CA GLN A 32 -8.12 4.88 -5.09
C GLN A 32 -7.65 3.77 -6.04
N CYS A 33 -7.38 2.58 -5.53
CA CYS A 33 -6.95 1.46 -6.36
C CYS A 33 -8.02 1.05 -7.37
N LYS A 34 -9.28 1.01 -6.97
CA LYS A 34 -10.40 0.72 -7.88
C LYS A 34 -10.55 1.78 -8.96
N ALA A 35 -10.19 3.02 -8.66
CA ALA A 35 -10.22 4.12 -9.62
C ALA A 35 -9.04 4.10 -10.60
N GLY A 36 -8.05 3.23 -10.38
CA GLY A 36 -6.94 3.05 -11.32
C GLY A 36 -5.70 3.86 -11.01
N VAL A 37 -5.56 4.35 -9.78
CA VAL A 37 -4.32 4.99 -9.30
C VAL A 37 -3.79 4.21 -8.11
N VAL A 38 -2.47 4.27 -7.87
CA VAL A 38 -1.90 3.61 -6.69
C VAL A 38 -2.46 4.26 -5.43
N GLY A 39 -3.21 3.49 -4.63
CA GLY A 39 -3.66 3.94 -3.32
C GLY A 39 -2.58 3.67 -2.29
N SER A 40 -2.39 4.56 -1.33
CA SER A 40 -1.35 4.39 -0.32
C SER A 40 -1.78 4.90 1.05
N PHE A 41 -1.14 4.36 2.08
CA PHE A 41 -1.35 4.81 3.46
C PHE A 41 -0.08 4.63 4.27
N PRO A 42 0.15 5.50 5.28
CA PRO A 42 1.25 5.27 6.22
C PRO A 42 0.93 4.10 7.16
N ALA A 43 1.88 3.17 7.31
CA ALA A 43 1.68 2.05 8.24
C ALA A 43 1.31 2.52 9.65
N LEU A 44 1.85 3.67 10.07
CA LEU A 44 1.60 4.23 11.40
C LEU A 44 0.18 4.75 11.59
N ASN A 45 -0.65 4.86 10.52
CA ASN A 45 -2.07 5.18 10.67
C ASN A 45 -2.85 4.04 11.32
N ALA A 46 -2.38 2.80 11.13
CA ALA A 46 -3.00 1.63 11.77
C ALA A 46 -2.52 1.56 13.22
N ARG A 47 -3.40 1.91 14.15
CA ARG A 47 -3.10 1.95 15.59
C ARG A 47 -4.14 1.20 16.38
N PRO A 48 -3.73 0.34 17.31
CA PRO A 48 -2.36 -0.08 17.62
C PRO A 48 -1.72 -0.90 16.48
N ALA A 49 -0.48 -1.37 16.67
CA ALA A 49 0.28 -2.06 15.61
C ALA A 49 -0.46 -3.27 15.02
N GLU A 50 -1.25 -3.96 15.82
CA GLU A 50 -2.05 -5.13 15.39
C GLU A 50 -3.09 -4.78 14.33
N GLU A 51 -3.53 -3.54 14.28
CA GLU A 51 -4.51 -3.09 13.27
C GLU A 51 -3.94 -3.15 11.85
N LEU A 52 -2.62 -3.03 11.68
CA LEU A 52 -2.01 -3.09 10.35
C LEU A 52 -2.32 -4.40 9.65
N GLU A 53 -2.24 -5.52 10.36
CA GLU A 53 -2.55 -6.81 9.77
C GLU A 53 -4.00 -6.88 9.27
N LYS A 54 -4.94 -6.36 10.06
CA LYS A 54 -6.35 -6.29 9.65
C LYS A 54 -6.55 -5.43 8.41
N TRP A 55 -5.87 -4.30 8.35
CA TRP A 55 -5.93 -3.41 7.19
C TRP A 55 -5.39 -4.09 5.94
N LEU A 56 -4.25 -4.76 6.04
CA LEU A 56 -3.67 -5.47 4.91
C LEU A 56 -4.56 -6.61 4.42
N GLN A 57 -5.14 -7.38 5.35
CA GLN A 57 -6.10 -8.44 5.00
C GLN A 57 -7.29 -7.87 4.26
N ARG A 58 -7.88 -6.78 4.76
CA ARG A 58 -9.06 -6.17 4.15
C ARG A 58 -8.76 -5.62 2.76
N ILE A 59 -7.68 -4.84 2.61
CA ILE A 59 -7.31 -4.26 1.33
C ILE A 59 -7.04 -5.37 0.30
N SER A 60 -6.25 -6.36 0.66
CA SER A 60 -5.90 -7.47 -0.24
C SER A 60 -7.14 -8.25 -0.65
N SER A 61 -8.04 -8.55 0.29
CA SER A 61 -9.26 -9.33 0.01
C SER A 61 -10.23 -8.55 -0.89
N GLU A 62 -10.43 -7.27 -0.62
CA GLU A 62 -11.37 -6.46 -1.41
C GLU A 62 -10.84 -6.19 -2.82
N LEU A 63 -9.55 -5.97 -2.98
CA LEU A 63 -8.96 -5.79 -4.30
C LEU A 63 -8.97 -7.10 -5.10
N ALA A 64 -8.71 -8.23 -4.46
CA ALA A 64 -8.80 -9.54 -5.11
C ALA A 64 -10.22 -9.83 -5.58
N ALA A 65 -11.23 -9.55 -4.74
CA ALA A 65 -12.63 -9.72 -5.10
C ALA A 65 -13.04 -8.80 -6.27
N HIS A 66 -12.59 -7.55 -6.25
CA HIS A 66 -12.83 -6.61 -7.33
C HIS A 66 -12.20 -7.12 -8.65
N ASN A 67 -10.97 -7.61 -8.60
CA ASN A 67 -10.26 -8.08 -9.78
C ASN A 67 -10.90 -9.36 -10.36
N ALA A 68 -11.44 -10.23 -9.51
CA ALA A 68 -12.16 -11.42 -9.95
C ALA A 68 -13.43 -11.04 -10.71
N ALA A 69 -14.15 -9.99 -10.27
CA ALA A 69 -15.35 -9.49 -10.93
C ALA A 69 -15.04 -8.58 -12.12
N ASN A 70 -13.88 -7.91 -12.13
CA ASN A 70 -13.50 -6.92 -13.14
C ASN A 70 -12.06 -7.16 -13.60
N PRO A 71 -11.80 -8.24 -14.37
CA PRO A 71 -10.41 -8.60 -14.72
C PRO A 71 -9.74 -7.64 -15.70
N ALA A 72 -10.50 -6.82 -16.40
CA ALA A 72 -9.95 -5.89 -17.40
C ALA A 72 -10.73 -4.57 -17.40
N PRO A 73 -10.21 -3.50 -16.77
CA PRO A 73 -8.94 -3.44 -16.05
C PRO A 73 -9.06 -3.88 -14.59
N PRO A 74 -8.03 -4.50 -14.02
CA PRO A 74 -8.01 -4.77 -12.59
C PRO A 74 -7.78 -3.48 -11.79
N ALA A 75 -7.95 -3.56 -10.46
CA ALA A 75 -7.60 -2.46 -9.58
C ALA A 75 -6.09 -2.20 -9.65
N ALA A 76 -5.68 -0.94 -9.45
CA ALA A 76 -4.26 -0.62 -9.32
C ALA A 76 -3.68 -1.25 -8.04
N PRO A 77 -2.36 -1.51 -7.99
CA PRO A 77 -1.72 -1.99 -6.76
C PRO A 77 -1.76 -0.92 -5.68
N PHE A 78 -1.66 -1.35 -4.42
CA PHE A 78 -1.56 -0.41 -3.30
C PHE A 78 -0.14 -0.32 -2.78
N ALA A 79 0.13 0.73 -2.00
CA ALA A 79 1.43 0.97 -1.39
C ALA A 79 1.29 1.24 0.10
N VAL A 80 2.29 0.85 0.86
CA VAL A 80 2.39 1.13 2.29
C VAL A 80 3.62 2.01 2.53
N ASN A 81 3.41 3.14 3.17
CA ASN A 81 4.51 4.04 3.54
C ASN A 81 5.13 3.59 4.87
N GLN A 82 6.44 3.45 4.87
CA GLN A 82 7.24 3.10 6.05
C GLN A 82 8.16 4.25 6.39
N ILE A 83 8.09 4.73 7.63
CA ILE A 83 9.01 5.76 8.12
C ILE A 83 10.29 5.08 8.58
N VAL A 84 11.38 5.32 7.85
CA VAL A 84 12.69 4.73 8.11
C VAL A 84 13.47 5.67 9.01
N HIS A 85 13.14 5.68 10.30
CA HIS A 85 13.77 6.52 11.30
C HIS A 85 13.89 5.77 12.62
N ASN A 86 14.92 6.09 13.40
CA ASN A 86 15.16 5.40 14.67
C ASN A 86 14.02 5.56 15.69
N SER A 87 13.22 6.62 15.56
CA SER A 87 12.04 6.82 16.41
C SER A 87 10.87 5.88 16.08
N ASN A 88 10.91 5.21 14.93
CA ASN A 88 9.87 4.26 14.56
C ASN A 88 10.22 2.86 15.06
N ASP A 89 9.77 2.54 16.26
CA ASP A 89 10.01 1.24 16.90
C ASP A 89 9.17 0.11 16.30
N ARG A 90 8.19 0.45 15.44
CA ARG A 90 7.35 -0.53 14.73
C ARG A 90 7.92 -0.96 13.39
N LEU A 91 9.01 -0.36 12.91
CA LEU A 91 9.47 -0.53 11.54
C LEU A 91 9.64 -2.01 11.16
N GLN A 92 10.35 -2.79 11.97
CA GLN A 92 10.58 -4.21 11.66
C GLN A 92 9.28 -5.01 11.67
N HIS A 93 8.42 -4.79 12.66
CA HIS A 93 7.11 -5.44 12.74
C HIS A 93 6.27 -5.15 11.49
N ASP A 94 6.20 -3.88 11.11
CA ASP A 94 5.37 -3.45 9.98
C ASP A 94 5.95 -3.94 8.65
N LEU A 95 7.27 -3.98 8.50
CA LEU A 95 7.91 -4.54 7.31
C LEU A 95 7.67 -6.06 7.19
N ASP A 96 7.73 -6.78 8.30
CA ASP A 96 7.46 -8.22 8.31
C ASP A 96 6.04 -8.50 7.82
N LEU A 97 5.06 -7.69 8.21
CA LEU A 97 3.69 -7.80 7.72
C LEU A 97 3.58 -7.48 6.23
N CYS A 98 4.32 -6.49 5.74
CA CYS A 98 4.36 -6.19 4.32
C CYS A 98 4.87 -7.38 3.50
N VAL A 99 5.88 -8.08 4.01
CA VAL A 99 6.40 -9.30 3.37
C VAL A 99 5.36 -10.43 3.44
N LYS A 100 4.75 -10.64 4.61
CA LYS A 100 3.75 -11.70 4.82
C LYS A 100 2.56 -11.57 3.86
N TYR A 101 2.09 -10.35 3.64
CA TYR A 101 0.93 -10.08 2.78
C TYR A 101 1.30 -9.69 1.36
N GLU A 102 2.57 -9.83 0.99
CA GLU A 102 3.05 -9.55 -0.36
C GLU A 102 2.63 -8.16 -0.85
N VAL A 103 2.82 -7.15 0.01
CA VAL A 103 2.49 -5.75 -0.33
C VAL A 103 3.26 -5.36 -1.59
N PRO A 104 2.56 -4.92 -2.65
CA PRO A 104 3.22 -4.71 -3.95
C PRO A 104 4.21 -3.55 -3.97
N ILE A 105 3.99 -2.51 -3.17
CA ILE A 105 4.83 -1.30 -3.19
C ILE A 105 5.06 -0.83 -1.76
N VAL A 106 6.31 -0.54 -1.43
CA VAL A 106 6.67 0.10 -0.17
C VAL A 106 7.28 1.46 -0.48
N ILE A 107 6.74 2.50 0.15
CA ILE A 107 7.26 3.87 0.02
C ILE A 107 8.05 4.18 1.30
N THR A 108 9.35 4.42 1.17
CA THR A 108 10.17 4.79 2.32
C THR A 108 10.22 6.30 2.46
N SER A 109 10.20 6.79 3.70
CA SER A 109 10.36 8.19 4.01
C SER A 109 11.34 8.38 5.17
N LEU A 110 11.98 9.53 5.22
CA LEU A 110 13.04 9.90 6.18
C LEU A 110 14.28 9.02 6.04
N GLY A 111 14.46 8.35 4.92
CA GLY A 111 15.64 7.53 4.62
C GLY A 111 15.29 6.25 3.90
N ALA A 112 16.30 5.46 3.65
CA ALA A 112 16.18 4.12 3.09
C ALA A 112 17.27 3.24 3.70
N LYS A 113 16.94 1.99 3.96
CA LYS A 113 17.89 1.02 4.49
C LYS A 113 17.88 -0.24 3.64
N GLU A 114 19.01 -0.91 3.59
CA GLU A 114 19.18 -2.11 2.73
C GLU A 114 18.12 -3.19 3.00
N PHE A 115 17.70 -3.33 4.26
CA PHE A 115 16.74 -4.38 4.62
C PHE A 115 15.28 -4.05 4.26
N VAL A 116 15.00 -2.84 3.83
CA VAL A 116 13.66 -2.42 3.40
C VAL A 116 13.37 -2.76 1.89
#